data_e11f6b2797a91cbea115631c547e4fa3
#
_entry.id   e11f6b2797a91cbea115631c547e4fa3
#
_cell.length_a   1.000
_cell.length_b   1.000
_cell.length_c   1.000
_cell.angle_alpha   90.00
_cell.angle_beta   90.00
_cell.angle_gamma   90.00
#
_symmetry.space_group_name_H-M   'P 1'
#
loop_
_entity.id
_entity.type
_entity.pdbx_description
1 polymer ?
#
loop_
_entity_poly.entity_id
_entity_poly.type
_entity_poly.pdbx_seq_one_letter_code
_entity_poly.pdbx_strand_id
1 'polypeptide(L)'
;PELRARIQAEVDRMNKQKKFGLVFEEHLPECTPLYDIPVKRGALVALKTGKVSEVYRVLKIKGDEAECKKKDADEIATFKVNELVTVAEFGDAIYPYLKPMDSVCNAPDSDLWHTLIEADNYHALQLLEYLYAGKVDCIYIDPPYNTGARDWKYNNDYVDGADTYRHSKWLSMMQKRLKIAKNLLNPKDSVLILTIDEKEYLHIGCLLEEMFPSANIQMISTLTARSGAARFNSFSRTNEYIFFVMIGDYLITPIENAEYSQEGESIHWRSFRRGNPANIRTSRPSQFYPLYVNVDTNKIVEVGDPITPDVDRFSVKQIPNCVAVFPVRDDGTEMLWGVTPNACKHLVENGYIKATK
;
A
#
# COMPACT_ATOMS: atom_id res chain seq x y z
N PRO A 1 -30.83 6.21 -29.26
CA PRO A 1 -31.41 6.13 -27.91
C PRO A 1 -30.55 5.26 -26.99
N GLU A 2 -30.16 4.08 -27.41
CA GLU A 2 -29.37 3.10 -26.60
C GLU A 2 -28.01 3.59 -26.17
N LEU A 3 -27.23 4.20 -27.07
CA LEU A 3 -25.92 4.77 -26.73
C LEU A 3 -26.04 5.88 -25.69
N ARG A 4 -27.05 6.73 -25.83
CA ARG A 4 -27.29 7.83 -24.84
C ARG A 4 -27.65 7.26 -23.47
N ALA A 5 -28.46 6.20 -23.41
CA ALA A 5 -28.81 5.55 -22.15
C ALA A 5 -27.58 4.89 -21.49
N ARG A 6 -26.70 4.25 -22.28
CA ARG A 6 -25.44 3.66 -21.78
C ARG A 6 -24.47 4.73 -21.27
N ILE A 7 -24.32 5.83 -21.98
CA ILE A 7 -23.49 6.97 -21.54
C ILE A 7 -24.07 7.57 -20.24
N GLN A 8 -25.38 7.78 -20.18
CA GLN A 8 -26.02 8.30 -18.97
C GLN A 8 -25.84 7.37 -17.77
N ALA A 9 -26.04 6.06 -17.95
CA ALA A 9 -25.81 5.07 -16.90
C ALA A 9 -24.35 5.07 -16.39
N GLU A 10 -23.39 5.24 -17.29
CA GLU A 10 -21.97 5.31 -16.91
C GLU A 10 -21.65 6.62 -16.18
N VAL A 11 -22.17 7.75 -16.63
CA VAL A 11 -22.06 9.04 -15.94
C VAL A 11 -22.66 8.97 -14.55
N ASP A 12 -23.85 8.36 -14.41
CA ASP A 12 -24.51 8.20 -13.11
C ASP A 12 -23.73 7.27 -12.18
N ARG A 13 -23.12 6.21 -12.73
CA ARG A 13 -22.19 5.33 -12.00
C ARG A 13 -20.98 6.09 -11.50
N MET A 14 -20.32 6.86 -12.35
CA MET A 14 -19.15 7.67 -12.01
C MET A 14 -19.49 8.73 -10.95
N ASN A 15 -20.62 9.40 -11.07
CA ASN A 15 -21.08 10.41 -10.12
C ASN A 15 -21.43 9.82 -8.75
N LYS A 16 -21.93 8.59 -8.69
CA LYS A 16 -22.21 7.89 -7.43
C LYS A 16 -20.95 7.43 -6.71
N GLN A 17 -19.88 7.12 -7.44
CA GLN A 17 -18.63 6.60 -6.89
C GLN A 17 -17.72 7.69 -6.33
N LYS A 18 -17.74 8.91 -6.87
CA LYS A 18 -16.86 10.02 -6.44
C LYS A 18 -17.61 11.02 -5.57
N LYS A 19 -17.54 10.82 -4.25
CA LYS A 19 -18.01 11.81 -3.26
C LYS A 19 -16.92 12.81 -2.86
N PHE A 20 -15.65 12.49 -3.09
CA PHE A 20 -14.48 13.31 -2.86
C PHE A 20 -13.52 13.11 -4.04
N GLY A 21 -12.90 14.17 -4.52
CA GLY A 21 -11.90 14.13 -5.57
C GLY A 21 -10.62 14.81 -5.10
N LEU A 22 -9.49 14.15 -5.30
CA LEU A 22 -8.19 14.76 -5.10
C LEU A 22 -7.88 15.69 -6.27
N VAL A 23 -7.61 16.97 -5.97
CA VAL A 23 -7.19 17.97 -6.97
C VAL A 23 -5.82 18.49 -6.58
N PHE A 24 -4.87 18.38 -7.50
CA PHE A 24 -3.53 18.95 -7.36
C PHE A 24 -3.02 19.41 -8.72
N GLU A 25 -2.04 20.31 -8.70
CA GLU A 25 -1.42 20.79 -9.93
C GLU A 25 -0.58 19.69 -10.57
N GLU A 26 -0.86 19.39 -11.83
CA GLU A 26 -0.11 18.38 -12.59
C GLU A 26 1.21 18.98 -13.10
N HIS A 27 2.31 18.38 -12.71
CA HIS A 27 3.65 18.77 -13.13
C HIS A 27 4.20 17.80 -14.16
N LEU A 28 4.66 18.34 -15.28
CA LEU A 28 5.32 17.58 -16.33
C LEU A 28 6.79 17.97 -16.39
N PRO A 29 7.71 17.01 -16.50
CA PRO A 29 9.12 17.33 -16.72
C PRO A 29 9.31 18.04 -18.06
N GLU A 30 10.09 19.12 -18.07
CA GLU A 30 10.37 19.89 -19.30
C GLU A 30 11.25 19.10 -20.27
N CYS A 31 12.16 18.28 -19.75
CA CYS A 31 13.01 17.40 -20.54
C CYS A 31 13.42 16.15 -19.74
N THR A 32 13.79 15.11 -20.49
CA THR A 32 14.23 13.82 -19.95
C THR A 32 15.70 13.58 -20.31
N PRO A 33 16.60 13.31 -19.35
CA PRO A 33 17.99 12.98 -19.61
C PRO A 33 18.12 11.57 -20.18
N LEU A 34 18.93 11.42 -21.24
CA LEU A 34 19.20 10.18 -21.96
C LEU A 34 20.65 9.78 -21.76
N TYR A 35 20.98 9.07 -20.68
CA TYR A 35 22.34 8.80 -20.26
C TYR A 35 23.13 7.91 -21.23
N ASP A 36 22.47 7.00 -21.96
CA ASP A 36 23.11 6.09 -22.93
C ASP A 36 23.22 6.66 -24.35
N ILE A 37 22.73 7.86 -24.57
CA ILE A 37 22.84 8.53 -25.86
C ILE A 37 24.09 9.41 -25.87
N PRO A 38 25.07 9.14 -26.77
CA PRO A 38 26.29 9.91 -26.81
C PRO A 38 26.03 11.37 -27.24
N VAL A 39 26.72 12.29 -26.60
CA VAL A 39 26.71 13.70 -26.97
C VAL A 39 27.28 13.87 -28.38
N LYS A 40 26.48 14.45 -29.29
CA LYS A 40 26.85 14.66 -30.68
C LYS A 40 26.57 16.12 -31.09
N ARG A 41 27.23 16.58 -32.17
CA ARG A 41 26.95 17.87 -32.76
C ARG A 41 25.45 17.96 -33.15
N GLY A 42 24.81 19.06 -32.79
CA GLY A 42 23.38 19.30 -33.02
C GLY A 42 22.46 18.73 -31.95
N ALA A 43 22.94 17.85 -31.07
CA ALA A 43 22.14 17.31 -29.97
C ALA A 43 21.76 18.40 -28.95
N LEU A 44 20.63 18.23 -28.33
CA LEU A 44 20.26 18.96 -27.13
C LEU A 44 20.87 18.27 -25.92
N VAL A 45 21.52 19.05 -25.07
CA VAL A 45 22.24 18.58 -23.89
C VAL A 45 21.95 19.44 -22.67
N ALA A 46 22.12 18.86 -21.51
CA ALA A 46 22.14 19.57 -20.23
C ALA A 46 23.32 19.12 -19.40
N LEU A 47 23.65 19.84 -18.34
CA LEU A 47 24.63 19.37 -17.36
C LEU A 47 24.09 18.18 -16.57
N LYS A 48 24.94 17.18 -16.33
CA LYS A 48 24.60 16.03 -15.46
C LYS A 48 24.28 16.43 -14.03
N THR A 49 24.88 17.53 -13.59
CA THR A 49 24.66 18.13 -12.27
C THR A 49 24.03 19.50 -12.42
N GLY A 50 22.89 19.75 -11.78
CA GLY A 50 22.12 20.98 -11.88
C GLY A 50 20.79 20.81 -12.62
N LYS A 51 20.24 21.93 -13.09
CA LYS A 51 18.90 21.96 -13.72
C LYS A 51 18.95 21.39 -15.14
N VAL A 52 18.31 20.25 -15.34
CA VAL A 52 18.14 19.66 -16.69
C VAL A 52 17.27 20.55 -17.61
N SER A 53 16.50 21.47 -17.04
CA SER A 53 15.75 22.49 -17.78
C SER A 53 16.64 23.55 -18.45
N GLU A 54 17.90 23.69 -18.05
CA GLU A 54 18.86 24.52 -18.77
C GLU A 54 19.45 23.75 -19.95
N VAL A 55 18.75 23.81 -21.08
CA VAL A 55 19.09 23.08 -22.30
C VAL A 55 20.04 23.88 -23.19
N TYR A 56 21.02 23.19 -23.73
CA TYR A 56 22.01 23.72 -24.66
C TYR A 56 22.00 22.88 -25.95
N ARG A 57 22.30 23.52 -27.07
CA ARG A 57 22.55 22.83 -28.35
C ARG A 57 24.04 22.75 -28.62
N VAL A 58 24.55 21.56 -28.86
CA VAL A 58 25.97 21.36 -29.20
C VAL A 58 26.26 21.90 -30.58
N LEU A 59 27.13 22.91 -30.67
CA LEU A 59 27.58 23.51 -31.92
C LEU A 59 28.77 22.76 -32.50
N LYS A 60 29.75 22.44 -31.66
CA LYS A 60 31.00 21.80 -32.04
C LYS A 60 31.57 20.97 -30.90
N ILE A 61 32.26 19.89 -31.24
CA ILE A 61 33.02 19.07 -30.28
C ILE A 61 34.48 19.06 -30.74
N LYS A 62 35.41 19.33 -29.82
CA LYS A 62 36.84 19.27 -30.02
C LYS A 62 37.48 18.44 -28.87
N GLY A 63 37.89 17.21 -29.17
CA GLY A 63 38.38 16.29 -28.13
C GLY A 63 37.30 16.00 -27.08
N ASP A 64 37.56 16.34 -25.85
CA ASP A 64 36.66 16.17 -24.71
C ASP A 64 35.84 17.43 -24.34
N GLU A 65 35.94 18.50 -25.15
CA GLU A 65 35.19 19.75 -24.96
C GLU A 65 34.10 19.93 -26.02
N ALA A 66 32.94 20.38 -25.57
CA ALA A 66 31.80 20.75 -26.41
C ALA A 66 31.47 22.22 -26.25
N GLU A 67 31.47 22.95 -27.39
CA GLU A 67 30.97 24.31 -27.48
C GLU A 67 29.45 24.25 -27.68
N CYS A 68 28.69 24.84 -26.76
CA CYS A 68 27.25 24.72 -26.67
C CYS A 68 26.60 26.08 -26.62
N LYS A 69 25.50 26.27 -27.35
CA LYS A 69 24.67 27.47 -27.29
C LYS A 69 23.44 27.20 -26.40
N LYS A 70 23.17 28.07 -25.44
CA LYS A 70 21.95 28.01 -24.63
C LYS A 70 20.71 28.15 -25.53
N LYS A 71 19.70 27.32 -25.32
CA LYS A 71 18.55 27.26 -26.24
C LYS A 71 17.80 28.57 -26.37
N ASP A 72 17.52 29.22 -25.25
CA ASP A 72 16.68 30.42 -25.18
C ASP A 72 17.49 31.73 -25.01
N ALA A 73 18.81 31.67 -25.30
CA ALA A 73 19.71 32.82 -25.20
C ALA A 73 20.82 32.72 -26.25
N ASP A 74 21.41 33.88 -26.62
CA ASP A 74 22.59 33.94 -27.48
C ASP A 74 23.91 33.72 -26.71
N GLU A 75 23.83 32.95 -25.63
CA GLU A 75 24.98 32.63 -24.80
C GLU A 75 25.66 31.35 -25.30
N ILE A 76 26.96 31.42 -25.49
CA ILE A 76 27.79 30.27 -25.85
C ILE A 76 28.69 29.93 -24.66
N ALA A 77 28.68 28.65 -24.25
CA ALA A 77 29.51 28.13 -23.17
C ALA A 77 30.22 26.85 -23.63
N THR A 78 31.38 26.58 -23.06
CA THR A 78 32.16 25.36 -23.30
C THR A 78 32.09 24.47 -22.07
N PHE A 79 31.74 23.22 -22.28
CA PHE A 79 31.65 22.19 -21.24
C PHE A 79 32.47 20.97 -21.60
N LYS A 80 32.89 20.18 -20.63
CA LYS A 80 33.43 18.86 -20.90
C LYS A 80 32.32 17.91 -21.31
N VAL A 81 32.56 17.09 -22.34
CA VAL A 81 31.58 16.13 -22.86
C VAL A 81 31.09 15.16 -21.78
N ASN A 82 31.98 14.76 -20.86
CA ASN A 82 31.62 13.88 -19.75
C ASN A 82 30.72 14.52 -18.69
N GLU A 83 30.63 15.85 -18.64
CA GLU A 83 29.72 16.61 -17.75
C GLU A 83 28.33 16.80 -18.36
N LEU A 84 28.19 16.50 -19.66
CA LEU A 84 26.95 16.65 -20.40
C LEU A 84 26.15 15.35 -20.48
N VAL A 85 24.84 15.49 -20.51
CA VAL A 85 23.90 14.43 -20.85
C VAL A 85 23.01 14.88 -22.02
N THR A 86 22.76 14.01 -22.98
CA THR A 86 21.78 14.26 -24.03
C THR A 86 20.39 14.33 -23.41
N VAL A 87 19.53 15.24 -23.87
CA VAL A 87 18.17 15.39 -23.37
C VAL A 87 17.15 15.29 -24.51
N ALA A 88 16.01 14.70 -24.23
CA ALA A 88 14.80 14.79 -25.02
C ALA A 88 13.85 15.81 -24.37
N GLU A 89 13.25 16.67 -25.18
CA GLU A 89 12.27 17.65 -24.70
C GLU A 89 10.89 17.02 -24.52
N PHE A 90 10.03 17.73 -23.82
CA PHE A 90 8.64 17.28 -23.68
C PHE A 90 7.97 17.18 -25.06
N GLY A 91 7.41 16.00 -25.34
CA GLY A 91 6.80 15.68 -26.64
C GLY A 91 7.71 14.97 -27.64
N ASP A 92 9.02 14.90 -27.40
CA ASP A 92 9.91 14.05 -28.19
C ASP A 92 9.61 12.58 -27.94
N ALA A 93 9.62 11.79 -29.02
CA ALA A 93 9.42 10.35 -28.91
C ALA A 93 10.66 9.67 -28.30
N ILE A 94 10.50 9.05 -27.15
CA ILE A 94 11.53 8.27 -26.47
C ILE A 94 11.17 6.79 -26.62
N TYR A 95 12.14 5.97 -27.07
CA TYR A 95 11.98 4.53 -27.24
C TYR A 95 12.95 3.79 -26.32
N PRO A 96 12.57 3.55 -25.03
CA PRO A 96 13.41 2.80 -24.12
C PRO A 96 13.54 1.34 -24.56
N TYR A 97 14.67 0.69 -24.21
CA TYR A 97 14.88 -0.73 -24.42
C TYR A 97 15.71 -1.31 -23.27
N LEU A 98 15.60 -2.62 -23.05
CA LEU A 98 16.39 -3.34 -22.06
C LEU A 98 17.66 -3.88 -22.71
N LYS A 99 18.82 -3.58 -22.11
CA LYS A 99 20.11 -4.10 -22.50
C LYS A 99 20.53 -5.18 -21.49
N PRO A 100 20.70 -6.45 -21.92
CA PRO A 100 21.23 -7.48 -21.04
C PRO A 100 22.65 -7.13 -20.59
N MET A 101 22.93 -7.18 -19.30
CA MET A 101 24.23 -6.87 -18.73
C MET A 101 24.94 -8.12 -18.27
N ASP A 102 24.29 -8.93 -17.45
CA ASP A 102 24.84 -10.16 -16.89
C ASP A 102 23.73 -11.13 -16.49
N SER A 103 24.07 -12.41 -16.33
CA SER A 103 23.14 -13.43 -15.84
C SER A 103 23.91 -14.51 -15.05
N VAL A 104 23.32 -14.96 -13.96
CA VAL A 104 23.81 -16.09 -13.17
C VAL A 104 22.73 -17.16 -13.13
N CYS A 105 23.03 -18.35 -13.64
CA CYS A 105 22.12 -19.49 -13.64
C CYS A 105 22.61 -20.52 -12.63
N ASN A 106 21.93 -20.63 -11.48
CA ASN A 106 22.19 -21.63 -10.43
C ASN A 106 21.10 -22.72 -10.34
N ALA A 107 20.08 -22.65 -11.19
CA ALA A 107 19.02 -23.64 -11.32
C ALA A 107 18.65 -23.84 -12.81
N PRO A 108 19.49 -24.56 -13.62
CA PRO A 108 19.34 -24.69 -15.06
C PRO A 108 18.04 -25.37 -15.49
N ASP A 109 17.45 -26.17 -14.63
CA ASP A 109 16.18 -26.89 -14.88
C ASP A 109 14.93 -26.10 -14.46
N SER A 110 15.08 -24.84 -14.06
CA SER A 110 13.99 -23.98 -13.59
C SER A 110 13.77 -22.79 -14.55
N ASP A 111 12.52 -22.55 -14.89
CA ASP A 111 12.10 -21.35 -15.65
C ASP A 111 11.86 -20.11 -14.75
N LEU A 112 12.12 -20.22 -13.45
CA LEU A 112 11.94 -19.12 -12.49
C LEU A 112 13.19 -18.22 -12.46
N TRP A 113 13.00 -16.93 -12.75
CA TRP A 113 14.07 -15.95 -12.78
C TRP A 113 13.81 -14.78 -11.84
N HIS A 114 14.87 -14.31 -11.18
CA HIS A 114 14.93 -13.01 -10.56
C HIS A 114 15.58 -12.03 -11.51
N THR A 115 14.90 -10.94 -11.83
CA THR A 115 15.40 -9.94 -12.78
C THR A 115 15.62 -8.61 -12.06
N LEU A 116 16.84 -8.06 -12.19
CA LEU A 116 17.16 -6.70 -11.76
C LEU A 116 17.19 -5.79 -12.98
N ILE A 117 16.42 -4.71 -12.96
CA ILE A 117 16.40 -3.68 -14.00
C ILE A 117 16.95 -2.38 -13.39
N GLU A 118 18.12 -1.97 -13.86
CA GLU A 118 18.73 -0.69 -13.46
C GLU A 118 18.31 0.38 -14.49
N ALA A 119 17.39 1.26 -14.09
CA ALA A 119 16.85 2.31 -14.96
C ALA A 119 16.08 3.36 -14.14
N ASP A 120 15.67 4.46 -14.81
CA ASP A 120 14.51 5.22 -14.30
C ASP A 120 13.28 4.31 -14.31
N ASN A 121 12.64 4.17 -13.14
CA ASN A 121 11.57 3.19 -12.97
C ASN A 121 10.33 3.50 -13.81
N TYR A 122 10.07 4.75 -14.19
CA TYR A 122 8.96 5.09 -15.08
C TYR A 122 9.13 4.45 -16.47
N HIS A 123 10.34 4.55 -17.05
CA HIS A 123 10.64 3.94 -18.35
C HIS A 123 10.71 2.41 -18.25
N ALA A 124 11.25 1.87 -17.16
CA ALA A 124 11.25 0.43 -16.92
C ALA A 124 9.82 -0.14 -16.84
N LEU A 125 8.93 0.53 -16.12
CA LEU A 125 7.52 0.13 -16.00
C LEU A 125 6.80 0.16 -17.35
N GLN A 126 7.06 1.18 -18.19
CA GLN A 126 6.50 1.24 -19.56
C GLN A 126 6.93 0.04 -20.41
N LEU A 127 8.18 -0.43 -20.30
CA LEU A 127 8.64 -1.62 -21.00
C LEU A 127 8.00 -2.90 -20.46
N LEU A 128 7.86 -3.00 -19.15
CA LEU A 128 7.22 -4.16 -18.51
C LEU A 128 5.75 -4.30 -18.90
N GLU A 129 5.05 -3.20 -19.16
CA GLU A 129 3.64 -3.22 -19.57
C GLU A 129 3.40 -4.07 -20.84
N TYR A 130 4.34 -4.09 -21.78
CA TYR A 130 4.21 -4.91 -23.00
C TYR A 130 4.14 -6.42 -22.72
N LEU A 131 4.81 -6.90 -21.69
CA LEU A 131 4.93 -8.33 -21.41
C LEU A 131 4.09 -8.77 -20.20
N TYR A 132 3.88 -7.87 -19.25
CA TYR A 132 3.34 -8.20 -17.93
C TYR A 132 2.01 -7.50 -17.60
N ALA A 133 1.35 -6.83 -18.57
CA ALA A 133 0.02 -6.26 -18.36
C ALA A 133 -0.96 -7.31 -17.79
N GLY A 134 -1.54 -7.04 -16.63
CA GLY A 134 -2.49 -7.91 -15.96
C GLY A 134 -1.94 -9.22 -15.43
N LYS A 135 -0.61 -9.34 -15.25
CA LYS A 135 0.05 -10.60 -14.84
C LYS A 135 0.81 -10.50 -13.51
N VAL A 136 0.95 -9.33 -12.95
CA VAL A 136 1.73 -9.12 -11.72
C VAL A 136 0.82 -9.31 -10.51
N ASP A 137 1.16 -10.25 -9.64
CA ASP A 137 0.35 -10.59 -8.46
C ASP A 137 0.65 -9.69 -7.26
N CYS A 138 1.89 -9.16 -7.17
CA CYS A 138 2.29 -8.29 -6.07
C CYS A 138 3.24 -7.19 -6.57
N ILE A 139 2.95 -5.95 -6.19
CA ILE A 139 3.86 -4.81 -6.36
C ILE A 139 4.16 -4.25 -4.97
N TYR A 140 5.45 -4.20 -4.61
CA TYR A 140 5.92 -3.50 -3.40
C TYR A 140 6.68 -2.25 -3.82
N ILE A 141 6.33 -1.10 -3.23
CA ILE A 141 7.01 0.16 -3.48
C ILE A 141 7.33 0.89 -2.17
N ASP A 142 8.53 1.45 -2.13
CA ASP A 142 9.03 2.32 -1.07
C ASP A 142 9.47 3.63 -1.72
N PRO A 143 8.54 4.57 -1.97
CA PRO A 143 8.83 5.80 -2.68
C PRO A 143 9.61 6.77 -1.77
N PRO A 144 10.27 7.80 -2.35
CA PRO A 144 10.86 8.85 -1.53
C PRO A 144 9.77 9.52 -0.68
N TYR A 145 10.03 9.71 0.62
CA TYR A 145 9.04 10.20 1.59
C TYR A 145 8.78 11.70 1.53
N ASN A 146 9.43 12.41 0.61
CA ASN A 146 9.26 13.85 0.41
C ASN A 146 9.57 14.66 1.68
N THR A 147 10.61 14.25 2.41
CA THR A 147 10.97 14.85 3.70
C THR A 147 11.49 16.28 3.59
N GLY A 148 11.88 16.71 2.39
CA GLY A 148 12.55 17.97 2.11
C GLY A 148 14.07 17.92 2.35
N ALA A 149 14.61 16.75 2.64
CA ALA A 149 16.05 16.52 2.87
C ALA A 149 16.82 16.24 1.57
N ARG A 150 16.31 16.67 0.41
CA ARG A 150 16.87 16.39 -0.92
C ARG A 150 16.90 14.89 -1.22
N ASP A 151 15.86 14.19 -0.84
CA ASP A 151 15.72 12.73 -0.96
C ASP A 151 15.24 12.27 -2.35
N TRP A 152 14.73 13.18 -3.18
CA TRP A 152 14.31 12.88 -4.54
C TRP A 152 14.44 14.08 -5.48
N LYS A 153 14.42 13.82 -6.78
CA LYS A 153 14.60 14.82 -7.83
C LYS A 153 13.36 14.96 -8.71
N TYR A 154 13.09 16.20 -9.08
CA TYR A 154 12.14 16.57 -10.13
C TYR A 154 12.88 17.42 -11.17
N ASN A 155 12.78 17.06 -12.46
CA ASN A 155 13.61 17.66 -13.52
C ASN A 155 15.13 17.65 -13.19
N ASN A 156 15.61 16.54 -12.61
CA ASN A 156 16.97 16.35 -12.15
C ASN A 156 17.44 17.25 -10.99
N ASP A 157 16.58 18.15 -10.51
CA ASP A 157 16.85 18.95 -9.32
C ASP A 157 16.24 18.30 -8.07
N TYR A 158 16.95 18.40 -6.96
CA TYR A 158 16.40 17.98 -5.67
C TYR A 158 15.24 18.90 -5.26
N VAL A 159 14.13 18.29 -4.84
CA VAL A 159 12.99 19.05 -4.31
C VAL A 159 13.30 19.47 -2.88
N ASP A 160 13.29 20.78 -2.65
CA ASP A 160 13.57 21.38 -1.35
C ASP A 160 12.34 21.40 -0.45
N GLY A 161 12.56 21.39 0.87
CA GLY A 161 11.47 21.52 1.85
C GLY A 161 10.70 22.84 1.79
N ALA A 162 11.30 23.90 1.25
CA ALA A 162 10.66 25.21 1.04
C ALA A 162 9.88 25.30 -0.28
N ASP A 163 9.93 24.29 -1.15
CA ASP A 163 9.18 24.27 -2.41
C ASP A 163 7.68 24.17 -2.10
N THR A 164 6.93 25.21 -2.46
CA THR A 164 5.47 25.29 -2.25
C THR A 164 4.70 24.24 -3.04
N TYR A 165 5.26 23.74 -4.14
CA TYR A 165 4.66 22.72 -5.00
C TYR A 165 5.19 21.31 -4.72
N ARG A 166 5.96 21.08 -3.67
CA ARG A 166 6.60 19.79 -3.40
C ARG A 166 5.61 18.62 -3.35
N HIS A 167 4.45 18.82 -2.73
CA HIS A 167 3.42 17.77 -2.60
C HIS A 167 2.77 17.47 -3.96
N SER A 168 2.42 18.49 -4.76
CA SER A 168 1.84 18.28 -6.08
C SER A 168 2.84 17.69 -7.09
N LYS A 169 4.11 18.08 -7.01
CA LYS A 169 5.19 17.46 -7.80
C LYS A 169 5.36 15.97 -7.44
N TRP A 170 5.34 15.66 -6.15
CA TRP A 170 5.43 14.30 -5.66
C TRP A 170 4.23 13.45 -6.08
N LEU A 171 3.01 13.98 -5.93
CA LEU A 171 1.78 13.32 -6.39
C LEU A 171 1.80 13.08 -7.90
N SER A 172 2.24 14.03 -8.70
CA SER A 172 2.38 13.87 -10.16
C SER A 172 3.37 12.76 -10.53
N MET A 173 4.49 12.68 -9.81
CA MET A 173 5.48 11.61 -9.98
C MET A 173 4.88 10.24 -9.63
N MET A 174 4.17 10.14 -8.51
CA MET A 174 3.52 8.91 -8.06
C MET A 174 2.37 8.49 -8.97
N GLN A 175 1.48 9.41 -9.34
CA GLN A 175 0.32 9.13 -10.19
C GLN A 175 0.71 8.46 -11.51
N LYS A 176 1.76 8.99 -12.18
CA LYS A 176 2.24 8.43 -13.45
C LYS A 176 2.71 6.98 -13.30
N ARG A 177 3.44 6.67 -12.24
CA ARG A 177 3.96 5.33 -11.94
C ARG A 177 2.86 4.37 -11.50
N LEU A 178 1.97 4.82 -10.62
CA LEU A 178 0.83 4.03 -10.16
C LEU A 178 -0.16 3.72 -11.28
N LYS A 179 -0.29 4.60 -12.28
CA LYS A 179 -1.13 4.34 -13.47
C LYS A 179 -0.63 3.15 -14.26
N ILE A 180 0.68 3.04 -14.46
CA ILE A 180 1.28 1.87 -15.12
C ILE A 180 1.21 0.65 -14.20
N ALA A 181 1.56 0.80 -12.92
CA ALA A 181 1.47 -0.27 -11.93
C ALA A 181 0.07 -0.91 -11.89
N LYS A 182 -0.98 -0.10 -11.95
CA LYS A 182 -2.37 -0.56 -12.04
C LYS A 182 -2.61 -1.45 -13.27
N ASN A 183 -2.02 -1.10 -14.41
CA ASN A 183 -2.16 -1.89 -15.64
C ASN A 183 -1.37 -3.21 -15.59
N LEU A 184 -0.28 -3.25 -14.82
CA LEU A 184 0.52 -4.47 -14.60
C LEU A 184 -0.18 -5.46 -13.67
N LEU A 185 -0.89 -4.97 -12.65
CA LEU A 185 -1.52 -5.80 -11.63
C LEU A 185 -2.59 -6.72 -12.22
N ASN A 186 -2.60 -7.97 -11.74
CA ASN A 186 -3.62 -8.96 -12.08
C ASN A 186 -4.98 -8.51 -11.53
N PRO A 187 -5.98 -8.29 -12.39
CA PRO A 187 -7.29 -7.78 -11.95
C PRO A 187 -8.12 -8.78 -11.15
N LYS A 188 -7.73 -10.07 -11.14
CA LYS A 188 -8.47 -11.13 -10.45
C LYS A 188 -8.10 -11.22 -8.98
N ASP A 189 -6.79 -11.19 -8.68
CA ASP A 189 -6.23 -11.32 -7.34
C ASP A 189 -4.82 -10.75 -7.33
N SER A 190 -4.65 -9.59 -6.76
CA SER A 190 -3.33 -8.96 -6.63
C SER A 190 -3.31 -7.94 -5.49
N VAL A 191 -2.10 -7.53 -5.12
CA VAL A 191 -1.89 -6.53 -4.08
C VAL A 191 -0.81 -5.54 -4.46
N LEU A 192 -1.07 -4.26 -4.22
CA LEU A 192 -0.06 -3.21 -4.19
C LEU A 192 0.21 -2.87 -2.72
N ILE A 193 1.49 -2.91 -2.33
CA ILE A 193 1.96 -2.56 -0.99
C ILE A 193 2.83 -1.30 -1.13
N LEU A 194 2.50 -0.26 -0.35
CA LEU A 194 3.21 1.02 -0.39
C LEU A 194 3.56 1.47 1.03
N THR A 195 4.85 1.72 1.27
CA THR A 195 5.33 2.30 2.54
C THR A 195 5.45 3.81 2.44
N ILE A 196 5.16 4.53 3.51
CA ILE A 196 5.22 6.00 3.54
C ILE A 196 5.27 6.52 4.99
N ASP A 197 5.76 7.75 5.17
CA ASP A 197 5.73 8.43 6.46
C ASP A 197 4.58 9.45 6.59
N GLU A 198 4.57 10.20 7.71
CA GLU A 198 3.54 11.20 7.99
C GLU A 198 3.54 12.41 7.03
N LYS A 199 4.51 12.55 6.15
CA LYS A 199 4.59 13.69 5.22
C LYS A 199 3.58 13.56 4.09
N GLU A 200 3.45 12.34 3.55
CA GLU A 200 2.65 12.11 2.34
C GLU A 200 1.54 11.08 2.51
N TYR A 201 1.37 10.44 3.69
CA TYR A 201 0.38 9.37 3.85
C TYR A 201 -1.06 9.80 3.55
N LEU A 202 -1.43 11.04 3.88
CA LEU A 202 -2.77 11.57 3.56
C LEU A 202 -2.94 11.77 2.05
N HIS A 203 -1.94 12.36 1.40
CA HIS A 203 -2.00 12.65 -0.03
C HIS A 203 -2.01 11.36 -0.86
N ILE A 204 -1.13 10.41 -0.53
CA ILE A 204 -1.09 9.13 -1.25
C ILE A 204 -2.35 8.29 -0.97
N GLY A 205 -2.88 8.31 0.25
CA GLY A 205 -4.13 7.63 0.58
C GLY A 205 -5.28 8.09 -0.31
N CYS A 206 -5.48 9.42 -0.44
CA CYS A 206 -6.49 9.98 -1.34
C CYS A 206 -6.24 9.62 -2.82
N LEU A 207 -4.97 9.64 -3.26
CA LEU A 207 -4.62 9.25 -4.63
C LEU A 207 -4.92 7.77 -4.89
N LEU A 208 -4.62 6.88 -3.94
CA LEU A 208 -4.92 5.45 -4.06
C LEU A 208 -6.43 5.20 -4.13
N GLU A 209 -7.23 5.87 -3.29
CA GLU A 209 -8.70 5.76 -3.35
C GLU A 209 -9.25 6.21 -4.70
N GLU A 210 -8.72 7.29 -5.28
CA GLU A 210 -9.12 7.77 -6.59
C GLU A 210 -8.73 6.81 -7.71
N MET A 211 -7.51 6.29 -7.67
CA MET A 211 -6.97 5.43 -8.73
C MET A 211 -7.51 4.00 -8.68
N PHE A 212 -7.84 3.49 -7.48
CA PHE A 212 -8.30 2.12 -7.27
C PHE A 212 -9.69 2.06 -6.61
N PRO A 213 -10.74 2.64 -7.22
CA PRO A 213 -12.05 2.79 -6.58
C PRO A 213 -12.77 1.48 -6.27
N SER A 214 -12.34 0.37 -6.87
CA SER A 214 -12.92 -0.97 -6.65
C SER A 214 -12.06 -1.85 -5.74
N ALA A 215 -10.87 -1.39 -5.33
CA ALA A 215 -10.01 -2.14 -4.45
C ALA A 215 -10.40 -1.96 -2.97
N ASN A 216 -10.05 -2.93 -2.14
CA ASN A 216 -10.08 -2.75 -0.71
C ASN A 216 -8.73 -2.17 -0.25
N ILE A 217 -8.76 -0.94 0.27
CA ILE A 217 -7.56 -0.24 0.73
C ILE A 217 -7.51 -0.26 2.24
N GLN A 218 -6.42 -0.80 2.79
CA GLN A 218 -6.17 -0.84 4.22
C GLN A 218 -4.84 -0.20 4.55
N MET A 219 -4.83 0.73 5.51
CA MET A 219 -3.61 1.31 6.05
C MET A 219 -3.26 0.66 7.39
N ILE A 220 -1.99 0.31 7.56
CA ILE A 220 -1.42 -0.18 8.81
C ILE A 220 -0.38 0.81 9.30
N SER A 221 -0.42 1.15 10.59
CA SER A 221 0.63 1.90 11.26
C SER A 221 1.64 0.92 11.87
N THR A 222 2.91 1.06 11.51
CA THR A 222 4.01 0.25 12.02
C THR A 222 4.84 1.04 13.02
N LEU A 223 5.23 0.41 14.12
CA LEU A 223 6.13 1.00 15.10
C LEU A 223 7.58 0.80 14.66
N THR A 224 8.23 1.86 14.19
CA THR A 224 9.64 1.83 13.72
C THR A 224 10.63 2.02 14.86
N ALA A 225 10.32 2.87 15.84
CA ALA A 225 11.18 3.10 17.01
C ALA A 225 10.33 3.44 18.24
N ARG A 226 10.46 2.67 19.32
CA ARG A 226 9.71 2.91 20.57
C ARG A 226 10.04 4.24 21.23
N SER A 227 11.31 4.66 21.19
CA SER A 227 11.76 5.95 21.71
C SER A 227 11.38 7.14 20.81
N GLY A 228 11.02 6.86 19.56
CA GLY A 228 10.79 7.86 18.53
C GLY A 228 12.07 8.59 18.10
N ALA A 229 12.00 9.21 16.92
CA ALA A 229 13.02 10.14 16.47
C ALA A 229 12.75 11.53 17.07
N ALA A 230 13.70 12.04 17.86
CA ALA A 230 13.58 13.37 18.46
C ALA A 230 13.53 14.45 17.36
N ARG A 231 12.65 15.42 17.51
CA ARG A 231 12.48 16.55 16.60
C ARG A 231 12.46 17.85 17.36
N PHE A 232 13.07 18.87 16.77
CA PHE A 232 13.00 20.20 17.37
C PHE A 232 11.56 20.73 17.29
N ASN A 233 11.02 21.17 18.41
CA ASN A 233 9.69 21.79 18.55
C ASN A 233 8.52 20.95 17.97
N SER A 234 8.63 19.61 18.03
CA SER A 234 7.60 18.66 17.56
C SER A 234 7.61 17.37 18.40
N PHE A 235 6.51 16.64 18.39
CA PHE A 235 6.48 15.30 18.98
C PHE A 235 7.44 14.35 18.26
N SER A 236 8.02 13.41 19.00
CA SER A 236 8.86 12.36 18.44
C SER A 236 8.03 11.45 17.52
N ARG A 237 8.56 11.14 16.34
CA ARG A 237 7.95 10.18 15.43
C ARG A 237 8.29 8.77 15.88
N THR A 238 7.27 7.93 16.03
CA THR A 238 7.42 6.53 16.44
C THR A 238 7.00 5.54 15.36
N ASN A 239 6.26 5.99 14.36
CA ASN A 239 5.60 5.11 13.39
C ASN A 239 5.74 5.59 11.95
N GLU A 240 5.53 4.64 11.05
CA GLU A 240 5.36 4.79 9.61
C GLU A 240 4.09 4.07 9.19
N TYR A 241 3.70 4.21 7.92
CA TYR A 241 2.44 3.68 7.41
C TYR A 241 2.69 2.77 6.22
N ILE A 242 1.89 1.70 6.13
CA ILE A 242 1.87 0.80 4.99
C ILE A 242 0.45 0.76 4.45
N PHE A 243 0.29 1.06 3.17
CA PHE A 243 -0.96 0.87 2.46
C PHE A 243 -0.96 -0.48 1.74
N PHE A 244 -2.03 -1.24 1.92
CA PHE A 244 -2.34 -2.45 1.17
C PHE A 244 -3.54 -2.13 0.26
N VAL A 245 -3.33 -2.16 -1.05
CA VAL A 245 -4.38 -2.02 -2.06
C VAL A 245 -4.66 -3.41 -2.61
N MET A 246 -5.72 -4.03 -2.14
CA MET A 246 -6.10 -5.40 -2.46
C MET A 246 -7.14 -5.42 -3.57
N ILE A 247 -6.85 -6.13 -4.66
CA ILE A 247 -7.62 -6.11 -5.90
C ILE A 247 -8.24 -7.48 -6.15
N GLY A 248 -9.50 -7.50 -6.56
CA GLY A 248 -10.22 -8.72 -6.94
C GLY A 248 -10.55 -9.64 -5.78
N ASP A 249 -10.45 -10.95 -6.00
CA ASP A 249 -10.83 -12.00 -5.05
C ASP A 249 -9.65 -12.40 -4.15
N TYR A 250 -8.95 -11.42 -3.58
CA TYR A 250 -7.81 -11.65 -2.69
C TYR A 250 -8.20 -12.42 -1.43
N LEU A 251 -7.27 -13.21 -0.91
CA LEU A 251 -7.42 -13.94 0.35
C LEU A 251 -6.28 -13.58 1.31
N ILE A 252 -6.64 -13.07 2.48
CA ILE A 252 -5.68 -12.90 3.58
C ILE A 252 -5.64 -14.21 4.37
N THR A 253 -4.55 -14.94 4.21
CA THR A 253 -4.34 -16.20 4.94
C THR A 253 -3.80 -15.90 6.34
N PRO A 254 -4.45 -16.35 7.42
CA PRO A 254 -3.90 -16.25 8.77
C PRO A 254 -2.62 -17.08 8.86
N ILE A 255 -1.58 -16.50 9.44
CA ILE A 255 -0.37 -17.24 9.78
C ILE A 255 -0.65 -17.97 11.10
N GLU A 256 -0.53 -19.28 11.11
CA GLU A 256 -0.48 -20.02 12.38
C GLU A 256 0.83 -19.67 13.08
N ASN A 257 0.70 -18.99 14.24
CA ASN A 257 1.84 -18.55 15.05
C ASN A 257 2.53 -19.74 15.76
N ALA A 258 2.87 -20.79 15.05
CA ALA A 258 3.64 -21.91 15.61
C ALA A 258 5.07 -21.51 16.01
N GLU A 259 5.60 -20.40 15.48
CA GLU A 259 7.00 -19.95 15.74
C GLU A 259 7.12 -18.87 16.82
N TYR A 260 6.01 -18.29 17.32
CA TYR A 260 6.05 -17.25 18.36
C TYR A 260 5.78 -17.74 19.78
N SER A 261 5.52 -19.04 19.99
CA SER A 261 5.58 -19.61 21.32
C SER A 261 7.05 -19.81 21.69
N GLN A 262 7.67 -18.83 22.33
CA GLN A 262 8.91 -19.07 23.05
C GLN A 262 8.61 -20.18 24.07
N GLU A 263 9.40 -21.24 24.04
CA GLU A 263 9.34 -22.28 25.08
C GLU A 263 9.43 -21.61 26.44
N GLY A 264 8.32 -21.63 27.20
CA GLY A 264 8.24 -21.03 28.53
C GLY A 264 7.25 -19.88 28.70
N GLU A 265 6.61 -19.35 27.66
CA GLU A 265 5.53 -18.39 27.84
C GLU A 265 4.25 -19.07 28.35
N SER A 266 3.81 -18.65 29.54
CA SER A 266 2.54 -19.12 30.08
C SER A 266 1.37 -18.51 29.28
N ILE A 267 0.47 -19.37 28.80
CA ILE A 267 -0.76 -18.92 28.13
C ILE A 267 -1.60 -18.08 29.10
N HIS A 268 -1.75 -16.81 28.83
CA HIS A 268 -2.59 -15.91 29.60
C HIS A 268 -4.05 -15.98 29.16
N TRP A 269 -4.86 -16.72 29.88
CA TRP A 269 -6.30 -16.81 29.64
C TRP A 269 -7.00 -15.55 30.11
N ARG A 270 -7.91 -15.03 29.29
CA ARG A 270 -8.74 -13.86 29.60
C ARG A 270 -10.20 -14.26 29.64
N SER A 271 -11.02 -13.49 30.36
CA SER A 271 -12.46 -13.69 30.35
C SER A 271 -13.02 -13.55 28.94
N PHE A 272 -13.76 -14.56 28.48
CA PHE A 272 -14.44 -14.57 27.20
C PHE A 272 -15.71 -13.68 27.21
N ARG A 273 -16.24 -13.41 28.38
CA ARG A 273 -17.32 -12.45 28.58
C ARG A 273 -16.81 -11.02 28.34
N ARG A 274 -17.56 -10.21 27.58
CA ARG A 274 -17.25 -8.80 27.39
C ARG A 274 -17.29 -8.02 28.71
N GLY A 275 -16.30 -7.17 28.94
CA GLY A 275 -16.15 -6.40 30.18
C GLY A 275 -16.85 -5.03 30.20
N ASN A 276 -17.06 -4.41 29.03
CA ASN A 276 -17.65 -3.06 28.93
C ASN A 276 -19.13 -3.08 29.36
N PRO A 277 -19.55 -2.21 30.30
CA PRO A 277 -20.92 -2.13 30.80
C PRO A 277 -22.01 -1.94 29.72
N ALA A 278 -21.67 -1.34 28.59
CA ALA A 278 -22.61 -1.19 27.46
C ALA A 278 -22.89 -2.49 26.69
N ASN A 279 -22.12 -3.56 26.90
CA ASN A 279 -22.29 -4.84 26.21
C ASN A 279 -23.25 -5.76 26.98
N ILE A 280 -24.49 -5.35 27.11
CA ILE A 280 -25.58 -6.10 27.74
C ILE A 280 -26.40 -6.87 26.70
N ARG A 281 -27.14 -7.90 27.15
CA ARG A 281 -27.93 -8.80 26.31
C ARG A 281 -28.81 -8.08 25.30
N THR A 282 -29.44 -6.96 25.69
CA THR A 282 -30.31 -6.19 24.83
C THR A 282 -29.58 -5.45 23.70
N SER A 283 -28.27 -5.17 23.85
CA SER A 283 -27.52 -4.43 22.85
C SER A 283 -27.15 -5.28 21.63
N ARG A 284 -26.90 -6.58 21.81
CA ARG A 284 -26.58 -7.55 20.74
C ARG A 284 -27.08 -8.95 21.10
N PRO A 285 -28.36 -9.25 20.94
CA PRO A 285 -28.93 -10.56 21.36
C PRO A 285 -28.25 -11.77 20.70
N SER A 286 -27.68 -11.62 19.50
CA SER A 286 -26.95 -12.68 18.81
C SER A 286 -25.67 -13.15 19.51
N GLN A 287 -25.20 -12.43 20.52
CA GLN A 287 -24.01 -12.77 21.32
C GLN A 287 -24.37 -13.23 22.76
N PHE A 288 -25.66 -13.49 23.03
CA PHE A 288 -26.14 -14.07 24.27
C PHE A 288 -26.71 -15.47 24.04
N TYR A 289 -25.92 -16.48 24.35
CA TYR A 289 -26.24 -17.90 24.11
C TYR A 289 -25.59 -18.79 25.17
N PRO A 290 -26.10 -20.02 25.42
CA PRO A 290 -25.50 -20.94 26.36
C PRO A 290 -24.26 -21.63 25.80
N LEU A 291 -23.25 -21.80 26.64
CA LEU A 291 -22.17 -22.78 26.47
C LEU A 291 -22.45 -23.95 27.37
N TYR A 292 -22.62 -25.14 26.80
CA TYR A 292 -22.87 -26.34 27.59
C TYR A 292 -21.55 -26.98 28.00
N VAL A 293 -21.27 -26.92 29.29
CA VAL A 293 -20.02 -27.42 29.89
C VAL A 293 -20.30 -28.71 30.66
N ASN A 294 -19.57 -29.76 30.31
CA ASN A 294 -19.65 -31.02 31.03
C ASN A 294 -19.04 -30.84 32.42
N VAL A 295 -19.80 -31.26 33.46
CA VAL A 295 -19.44 -31.02 34.87
C VAL A 295 -18.24 -31.85 35.35
N ASP A 296 -18.00 -33.04 34.76
CA ASP A 296 -16.89 -33.91 35.16
C ASP A 296 -15.58 -33.52 34.46
N THR A 297 -15.66 -33.16 33.18
CA THR A 297 -14.47 -32.94 32.37
C THR A 297 -14.12 -31.44 32.20
N ASN A 298 -15.00 -30.55 32.57
CA ASN A 298 -14.94 -29.10 32.30
C ASN A 298 -14.75 -28.76 30.80
N LYS A 299 -15.17 -29.63 29.89
CA LYS A 299 -15.10 -29.35 28.46
C LYS A 299 -16.41 -28.75 27.96
N ILE A 300 -16.30 -27.77 27.05
CA ILE A 300 -17.44 -27.26 26.33
C ILE A 300 -17.83 -28.31 25.29
N VAL A 301 -19.02 -28.88 25.43
CA VAL A 301 -19.54 -29.95 24.58
C VAL A 301 -20.46 -29.42 23.48
N GLU A 302 -21.10 -28.28 23.71
CA GLU A 302 -21.98 -27.69 22.73
C GLU A 302 -22.02 -26.16 22.89
N VAL A 303 -22.15 -25.45 21.81
CA VAL A 303 -22.44 -24.01 21.74
C VAL A 303 -23.87 -23.88 21.28
N GLY A 304 -24.75 -23.36 22.14
CA GLY A 304 -26.17 -23.22 21.84
C GLY A 304 -26.48 -22.04 20.93
N ASP A 305 -27.76 -21.93 20.57
CA ASP A 305 -28.25 -20.82 19.77
C ASP A 305 -28.50 -19.56 20.64
N PRO A 306 -28.45 -18.35 20.03
CA PRO A 306 -28.79 -17.12 20.72
C PRO A 306 -30.23 -17.13 21.24
N ILE A 307 -30.42 -16.57 22.45
CA ILE A 307 -31.75 -16.39 23.02
C ILE A 307 -32.08 -14.90 23.13
N THR A 308 -33.28 -14.54 22.69
CA THR A 308 -33.76 -13.16 22.70
C THR A 308 -34.04 -12.65 24.14
N PRO A 309 -34.03 -11.34 24.41
CA PRO A 309 -34.22 -10.82 25.76
C PRO A 309 -35.49 -11.23 26.48
N ASP A 310 -36.54 -11.58 25.72
CA ASP A 310 -37.84 -12.06 26.20
C ASP A 310 -37.87 -13.52 26.65
N VAL A 311 -36.80 -14.29 26.31
CA VAL A 311 -36.68 -15.72 26.69
C VAL A 311 -35.86 -15.86 27.99
N ASP A 312 -36.41 -16.56 28.94
CA ASP A 312 -35.69 -16.83 30.20
C ASP A 312 -34.49 -17.76 29.91
N ARG A 313 -33.31 -17.38 30.36
CA ARG A 313 -32.08 -18.17 30.23
C ARG A 313 -32.13 -19.55 30.88
N PHE A 314 -33.01 -19.74 31.86
CA PHE A 314 -33.21 -21.02 32.53
C PHE A 314 -34.13 -21.97 31.75
N SER A 315 -34.82 -21.47 30.71
CA SER A 315 -35.72 -22.27 29.87
C SER A 315 -35.01 -23.00 28.72
N VAL A 316 -33.67 -22.85 28.59
CA VAL A 316 -32.92 -23.55 27.53
C VAL A 316 -32.91 -25.05 27.73
N LYS A 317 -32.65 -25.80 26.64
CA LYS A 317 -32.57 -27.25 26.70
C LYS A 317 -31.58 -27.72 27.77
N GLN A 318 -31.89 -28.82 28.40
CA GLN A 318 -30.98 -29.45 29.34
C GLN A 318 -30.20 -30.58 28.63
N ILE A 319 -28.89 -30.60 28.81
CA ILE A 319 -28.03 -31.67 28.29
C ILE A 319 -27.56 -32.49 29.49
N PRO A 320 -27.69 -33.84 29.46
CA PRO A 320 -27.24 -34.69 30.54
C PRO A 320 -25.79 -34.44 30.90
N ASN A 321 -25.51 -34.35 32.21
CA ASN A 321 -24.18 -34.11 32.74
C ASN A 321 -23.51 -32.81 32.32
N CYS A 322 -24.31 -31.78 31.89
CA CYS A 322 -23.80 -30.49 31.48
C CYS A 322 -24.54 -29.33 32.20
N VAL A 323 -23.82 -28.24 32.39
CA VAL A 323 -24.39 -26.98 32.86
C VAL A 323 -24.38 -25.97 31.72
N ALA A 324 -25.49 -25.23 31.57
CA ALA A 324 -25.56 -24.13 30.61
C ALA A 324 -24.95 -22.86 31.23
N VAL A 325 -23.83 -22.44 30.71
CA VAL A 325 -23.07 -21.26 31.16
C VAL A 325 -23.40 -20.06 30.26
N PHE A 326 -23.76 -18.96 30.87
CA PHE A 326 -24.09 -17.68 30.19
C PHE A 326 -23.11 -16.56 30.60
N PRO A 327 -22.96 -15.52 29.80
CA PRO A 327 -22.09 -14.37 30.12
C PRO A 327 -22.74 -13.43 31.18
N VAL A 328 -22.89 -13.92 32.39
CA VAL A 328 -23.53 -13.17 33.50
C VAL A 328 -22.49 -12.69 34.48
N ARG A 329 -22.65 -11.51 35.04
CA ARG A 329 -21.83 -10.99 36.13
C ARG A 329 -22.34 -11.51 37.49
N ASP A 330 -21.53 -11.35 38.51
CA ASP A 330 -21.86 -11.76 39.87
C ASP A 330 -23.05 -11.00 40.45
N ASP A 331 -23.29 -9.76 39.93
CA ASP A 331 -24.47 -8.94 40.25
C ASP A 331 -25.75 -9.36 39.49
N GLY A 332 -25.67 -10.41 38.66
CA GLY A 332 -26.78 -10.89 37.85
C GLY A 332 -26.91 -10.21 36.48
N THR A 333 -26.11 -9.22 36.15
CA THR A 333 -26.19 -8.52 34.88
C THR A 333 -25.86 -9.43 33.71
N GLU A 334 -26.79 -9.57 32.77
CA GLU A 334 -26.63 -10.36 31.56
C GLU A 334 -25.84 -9.60 30.50
N MET A 335 -24.61 -10.06 30.28
CA MET A 335 -23.62 -9.47 29.38
C MET A 335 -23.64 -10.17 28.00
N LEU A 336 -22.56 -10.02 27.23
CA LEU A 336 -22.36 -10.68 25.94
C LEU A 336 -21.08 -11.52 25.95
N TRP A 337 -21.09 -12.59 25.16
CA TRP A 337 -19.85 -13.27 24.75
C TRP A 337 -19.02 -12.41 23.77
N GLY A 338 -17.75 -12.74 23.61
CA GLY A 338 -16.83 -12.05 22.70
C GLY A 338 -17.24 -12.07 21.24
N VAL A 339 -17.86 -13.19 20.80
CA VAL A 339 -18.18 -13.51 19.42
C VAL A 339 -19.59 -14.12 19.28
N THR A 340 -20.05 -14.33 18.04
CA THR A 340 -21.29 -15.07 17.72
C THR A 340 -21.13 -16.58 17.89
N PRO A 341 -22.21 -17.38 17.99
CA PRO A 341 -22.14 -18.84 18.19
C PRO A 341 -21.29 -19.56 17.14
N ASN A 342 -21.41 -19.22 15.86
CA ASN A 342 -20.66 -19.85 14.78
C ASN A 342 -19.14 -19.63 14.95
N ALA A 343 -18.73 -18.40 15.23
CA ALA A 343 -17.32 -18.12 15.53
C ALA A 343 -16.86 -18.80 16.83
N CYS A 344 -17.74 -18.87 17.84
CA CYS A 344 -17.44 -19.57 19.09
C CYS A 344 -17.21 -21.08 18.89
N LYS A 345 -18.03 -21.75 18.08
CA LYS A 345 -17.86 -23.17 17.73
C LYS A 345 -16.44 -23.42 17.20
N HIS A 346 -16.04 -22.62 16.24
CA HIS A 346 -14.69 -22.71 15.64
C HIS A 346 -13.57 -22.47 16.67
N LEU A 347 -13.72 -21.51 17.56
CA LEU A 347 -12.75 -21.24 18.63
C LEU A 347 -12.68 -22.39 19.65
N VAL A 348 -13.81 -23.03 19.96
CA VAL A 348 -13.86 -24.21 20.86
C VAL A 348 -13.16 -25.42 20.22
N GLU A 349 -13.45 -25.70 18.94
CA GLU A 349 -12.83 -26.77 18.16
C GLU A 349 -11.30 -26.67 18.11
N ASN A 350 -10.78 -25.44 18.03
CA ASN A 350 -9.34 -25.14 18.00
C ASN A 350 -8.72 -24.95 19.41
N GLY A 351 -9.47 -25.15 20.49
CA GLY A 351 -8.93 -25.03 21.84
C GLY A 351 -8.65 -23.62 22.36
N TYR A 352 -9.15 -22.58 21.67
CA TYR A 352 -8.98 -21.18 22.07
C TYR A 352 -9.95 -20.73 23.15
N ILE A 353 -10.94 -21.53 23.50
CA ILE A 353 -11.86 -21.31 24.62
C ILE A 353 -11.87 -22.53 25.52
N LYS A 354 -11.74 -22.32 26.82
CA LYS A 354 -11.89 -23.37 27.84
C LYS A 354 -12.78 -22.89 28.97
N ALA A 355 -13.49 -23.83 29.60
CA ALA A 355 -14.13 -23.59 30.88
C ALA A 355 -13.09 -23.72 32.03
N THR A 356 -13.18 -22.82 33.00
CA THR A 356 -12.41 -22.90 34.25
C THR A 356 -13.36 -23.10 35.43
N LYS A 357 -12.90 -23.78 36.45
CA LYS A 357 -13.65 -23.97 37.72
C LYS A 357 -13.79 -22.62 38.41
#